data_c96a8240009c4dbb87014006629b2d8f
#
_entry.id   c96a8240009c4dbb87014006629b2d8f
#
_cell.length_a   1.000
_cell.length_b   1.000
_cell.length_c   1.000
_cell.angle_alpha   90.00
_cell.angle_beta   90.00
_cell.angle_gamma   90.00
#
_symmetry.space_group_name_H-M   'P 1'
#
loop_
_entity.id
_entity.type
_entity.pdbx_description
1 polymer ?
#
loop_
_entity_poly.entity_id
_entity_poly.type
_entity_poly.pdbx_seq_one_letter_code
_entity_poly.pdbx_strand_id
1 'polypeptide(L)'
;MSADAPTSAAPPHPDHADPPARVRQLVLKVHSRCNLACDHCYVYRNADQRWRERPRVIAPGTVAQVAWRLGEHLARHGPDRVRVVLHGGEPLLAGPATLDRTVRSLRAALPPGAALDVGVQTNGVLLDEEFLALCHRHDIDVGVSLDGDRAANDRHRRYPDGRGSFADVAAALRLLGHPRHRSRWAGLLCTVDLANDPVDVYESLLAFDPPRLDLLLPHGNWSVPPPGRRPGGTDTPYGDWLVAVFDRWYATTPRRTGIRLFESLIALLLGGRSGTRAVGFAEPDVMTIETDGTIEGTDTLKTTDDASMRTGLDVFRHSFDEALRHPSLAGRPTGPAALAAACRACPVLSACGGGLYAHRFRAGAGFAHPSVYCPDLYRLIRHVRRVVAADVDALRRRALAAPPDAAPARRPAPRRR
;
A
#
# COMPACT_ATOMS: atom_id res chain seq x y z
N MET A 1 -17.73 -55.76 23.48
CA MET A 1 -17.00 -55.60 22.22
C MET A 1 -17.98 -54.90 21.27
N SER A 2 -17.92 -53.60 21.18
CA SER A 2 -18.66 -52.80 20.19
C SER A 2 -17.68 -51.83 19.61
N ALA A 3 -17.46 -51.95 18.30
CA ALA A 3 -16.58 -51.11 17.53
C ALA A 3 -17.36 -49.84 17.10
N ASP A 4 -16.89 -48.67 17.51
CA ASP A 4 -17.35 -47.39 17.03
C ASP A 4 -16.81 -47.14 15.62
N ALA A 5 -17.72 -46.92 14.68
CA ALA A 5 -17.42 -46.54 13.31
C ALA A 5 -17.09 -45.05 13.24
N PRO A 6 -16.13 -44.61 12.37
CA PRO A 6 -15.82 -43.21 12.24
C PRO A 6 -16.92 -42.47 11.46
N THR A 7 -17.40 -41.38 12.02
CA THR A 7 -18.32 -40.42 11.39
C THR A 7 -17.69 -39.85 10.14
N SER A 8 -18.27 -40.15 8.98
CA SER A 8 -17.96 -39.58 7.68
C SER A 8 -18.28 -38.08 7.69
N ALA A 9 -17.25 -37.25 7.58
CA ALA A 9 -17.43 -35.82 7.30
C ALA A 9 -18.02 -35.66 5.90
N ALA A 10 -19.14 -34.95 5.79
CA ALA A 10 -19.78 -34.63 4.54
C ALA A 10 -18.82 -33.83 3.62
N PRO A 11 -18.83 -34.05 2.30
CA PRO A 11 -18.03 -33.26 1.37
C PRO A 11 -18.47 -31.81 1.39
N PRO A 12 -17.56 -30.83 1.21
CA PRO A 12 -17.90 -29.40 1.17
C PRO A 12 -18.87 -29.15 -0.02
N HIS A 13 -19.90 -28.37 0.24
CA HIS A 13 -20.85 -27.90 -0.77
C HIS A 13 -20.11 -27.16 -1.91
N PRO A 14 -20.43 -27.45 -3.21
CA PRO A 14 -19.74 -26.84 -4.36
C PRO A 14 -20.16 -25.41 -4.71
N ASP A 15 -20.98 -24.70 -3.91
CA ASP A 15 -21.63 -23.45 -4.31
C ASP A 15 -21.05 -22.16 -3.71
N HIS A 16 -19.80 -22.17 -3.21
CA HIS A 16 -19.05 -20.94 -2.90
C HIS A 16 -17.87 -20.80 -3.85
N ALA A 17 -18.16 -20.63 -5.17
CA ALA A 17 -17.16 -20.03 -6.04
C ALA A 17 -16.90 -18.62 -5.52
N ASP A 18 -15.64 -18.34 -5.09
CA ASP A 18 -15.23 -16.99 -4.73
C ASP A 18 -15.68 -16.03 -5.85
N PRO A 19 -16.24 -14.86 -5.48
CA PRO A 19 -16.64 -13.88 -6.49
C PRO A 19 -15.45 -13.60 -7.41
N PRO A 20 -15.66 -13.45 -8.71
CA PRO A 20 -14.57 -13.25 -9.66
C PRO A 20 -13.69 -12.08 -9.21
N ALA A 21 -12.37 -12.30 -9.23
CA ALA A 21 -11.40 -11.26 -8.85
C ALA A 21 -11.68 -9.98 -9.64
N ARG A 22 -11.75 -8.83 -8.95
CA ARG A 22 -12.03 -7.52 -9.55
C ARG A 22 -10.85 -6.59 -9.36
N VAL A 23 -10.56 -5.77 -10.35
CA VAL A 23 -9.58 -4.69 -10.22
C VAL A 23 -10.18 -3.59 -9.33
N ARG A 24 -9.68 -3.46 -8.12
CA ARG A 24 -10.04 -2.36 -7.20
C ARG A 24 -9.05 -1.22 -7.24
N GLN A 25 -7.81 -1.53 -7.60
CA GLN A 25 -6.76 -0.52 -7.75
C GLN A 25 -5.92 -0.78 -8.99
N LEU A 26 -5.76 0.27 -9.79
CA LEU A 26 -4.86 0.30 -10.94
C LEU A 26 -3.69 1.23 -10.61
N VAL A 27 -2.46 0.72 -10.70
CA VAL A 27 -1.25 1.55 -10.69
C VAL A 27 -0.90 1.83 -12.14
N LEU A 28 -1.08 3.09 -12.57
CA LEU A 28 -0.82 3.49 -13.94
C LEU A 28 0.51 4.25 -14.02
N LYS A 29 1.50 3.65 -14.67
CA LYS A 29 2.80 4.29 -14.91
C LYS A 29 2.66 5.30 -16.04
N VAL A 30 2.69 6.58 -15.70
CA VAL A 30 2.58 7.66 -16.69
C VAL A 30 3.96 8.12 -17.20
N HIS A 31 5.02 7.82 -16.44
CA HIS A 31 6.41 8.13 -16.80
C HIS A 31 7.38 7.05 -16.29
N SER A 32 8.29 6.55 -17.13
CA SER A 32 9.19 5.44 -16.78
C SER A 32 10.55 5.87 -16.25
N ARG A 33 10.83 7.17 -16.10
CA ARG A 33 12.09 7.70 -15.57
C ARG A 33 11.83 8.51 -14.30
N CYS A 34 12.88 8.75 -13.51
CA CYS A 34 12.84 9.58 -12.31
C CYS A 34 13.91 10.65 -12.37
N ASN A 35 13.66 11.79 -11.74
CA ASN A 35 14.61 12.88 -11.53
C ASN A 35 15.47 12.70 -10.27
N LEU A 36 15.18 11.69 -9.44
CA LEU A 36 16.01 11.29 -8.30
C LEU A 36 16.69 9.94 -8.58
N ALA A 37 17.81 9.71 -7.89
CA ALA A 37 18.64 8.50 -7.96
C ALA A 37 18.71 7.79 -6.59
N CYS A 38 17.55 7.62 -5.93
CA CYS A 38 17.46 6.98 -4.61
C CYS A 38 18.11 5.58 -4.65
N ASP A 39 18.97 5.28 -3.67
CA ASP A 39 19.71 4.02 -3.62
C ASP A 39 18.87 2.82 -3.15
N HIS A 40 17.79 3.07 -2.42
CA HIS A 40 16.80 2.07 -2.00
C HIS A 40 15.63 1.89 -2.99
N CYS A 41 15.69 2.50 -4.18
CA CYS A 41 14.58 2.47 -5.13
C CYS A 41 14.34 1.07 -5.70
N TYR A 42 13.21 0.47 -5.37
CA TYR A 42 12.86 -0.87 -5.83
C TYR A 42 12.59 -0.95 -7.35
N VAL A 43 12.30 0.17 -8.01
CA VAL A 43 12.06 0.23 -9.46
C VAL A 43 13.38 0.19 -10.24
N TYR A 44 14.45 0.86 -9.75
CA TYR A 44 15.67 1.08 -10.52
C TYR A 44 16.88 0.30 -10.02
N ARG A 45 16.84 -0.24 -8.81
CA ARG A 45 18.00 -0.88 -8.16
C ARG A 45 17.90 -2.39 -8.01
N ASN A 46 16.77 -2.99 -8.44
CA ASN A 46 16.52 -4.42 -8.34
C ASN A 46 16.65 -5.15 -9.70
N ALA A 47 16.25 -6.43 -9.73
CA ALA A 47 16.47 -7.33 -10.86
C ALA A 47 15.76 -6.87 -12.15
N ASP A 48 14.56 -6.28 -12.06
CA ASP A 48 13.83 -5.76 -13.22
C ASP A 48 14.45 -4.45 -13.73
N GLN A 49 15.06 -4.51 -14.91
CA GLN A 49 15.65 -3.34 -15.57
C GLN A 49 14.94 -2.94 -16.88
N ARG A 50 13.77 -3.53 -17.17
CA ARG A 50 12.98 -3.28 -18.40
C ARG A 50 12.50 -1.85 -18.54
N TRP A 51 12.47 -1.06 -17.45
CA TRP A 51 12.18 0.37 -17.50
C TRP A 51 13.07 1.12 -18.51
N ARG A 52 14.26 0.61 -18.83
CA ARG A 52 15.21 1.24 -19.78
C ARG A 52 14.71 1.23 -21.21
N GLU A 53 13.96 0.20 -21.58
CA GLU A 53 13.44 -0.05 -22.93
C GLU A 53 12.06 0.57 -23.12
N ARG A 54 11.36 0.88 -22.04
CA ARG A 54 10.00 1.44 -22.07
C ARG A 54 9.98 2.91 -22.50
N PRO A 55 8.89 3.34 -23.17
CA PRO A 55 8.65 4.76 -23.48
C PRO A 55 8.77 5.61 -22.22
N ARG A 56 9.42 6.77 -22.34
CA ARG A 56 9.57 7.67 -21.18
C ARG A 56 8.24 8.15 -20.64
N VAL A 57 7.33 8.55 -21.54
CA VAL A 57 5.99 9.04 -21.24
C VAL A 57 4.98 8.10 -21.86
N ILE A 58 3.88 7.84 -21.17
CA ILE A 58 2.76 7.06 -21.69
C ILE A 58 2.16 7.73 -22.93
N ALA A 59 1.97 6.99 -24.00
CA ALA A 59 1.39 7.53 -25.24
C ALA A 59 -0.14 7.75 -25.10
N PRO A 60 -0.71 8.77 -25.79
CA PRO A 60 -2.17 8.98 -25.78
C PRO A 60 -2.99 7.76 -26.16
N GLY A 61 -2.52 6.96 -27.13
CA GLY A 61 -3.16 5.72 -27.54
C GLY A 61 -3.16 4.66 -26.44
N THR A 62 -2.08 4.56 -25.66
CA THR A 62 -2.02 3.66 -24.50
C THR A 62 -3.00 4.12 -23.42
N VAL A 63 -3.09 5.42 -23.13
CA VAL A 63 -4.07 5.98 -22.19
C VAL A 63 -5.50 5.66 -22.61
N ALA A 64 -5.82 5.87 -23.88
CA ALA A 64 -7.16 5.56 -24.41
C ALA A 64 -7.50 4.06 -24.26
N GLN A 65 -6.54 3.18 -24.56
CA GLN A 65 -6.73 1.75 -24.44
C GLN A 65 -6.89 1.30 -22.97
N VAL A 66 -6.11 1.86 -22.04
CA VAL A 66 -6.28 1.61 -20.60
C VAL A 66 -7.67 2.05 -20.13
N ALA A 67 -8.11 3.24 -20.55
CA ALA A 67 -9.42 3.77 -20.22
C ALA A 67 -10.55 2.86 -20.75
N TRP A 68 -10.43 2.39 -21.99
CA TRP A 68 -11.39 1.48 -22.59
C TRP A 68 -11.45 0.13 -21.84
N ARG A 69 -10.29 -0.48 -21.50
CA ARG A 69 -10.22 -1.73 -20.72
C ARG A 69 -10.80 -1.59 -19.32
N LEU A 70 -10.59 -0.43 -18.69
CA LEU A 70 -11.20 -0.15 -17.38
C LEU A 70 -12.73 -0.07 -17.49
N GLY A 71 -13.24 0.64 -18.49
CA GLY A 71 -14.67 0.74 -18.77
C GLY A 71 -15.30 -0.61 -19.09
N GLU A 72 -14.66 -1.43 -19.94
CA GLU A 72 -15.07 -2.80 -20.27
C GLU A 72 -15.19 -3.67 -19.00
N HIS A 73 -14.18 -3.63 -18.13
CA HIS A 73 -14.15 -4.40 -16.88
C HIS A 73 -15.28 -3.97 -15.92
N LEU A 74 -15.44 -2.67 -15.72
CA LEU A 74 -16.48 -2.13 -14.82
C LEU A 74 -17.89 -2.36 -15.38
N ALA A 75 -18.09 -2.30 -16.70
CA ALA A 75 -19.38 -2.61 -17.30
C ALA A 75 -19.77 -4.08 -17.12
N ARG A 76 -18.80 -5.00 -17.16
CA ARG A 76 -19.04 -6.44 -16.97
C ARG A 76 -19.35 -6.82 -15.52
N HIS A 77 -18.65 -6.21 -14.55
CA HIS A 77 -18.75 -6.58 -13.14
C HIS A 77 -19.71 -5.70 -12.33
N GLY A 78 -20.39 -4.78 -12.98
CA GLY A 78 -21.26 -3.78 -12.38
C GLY A 78 -20.49 -2.53 -11.89
N PRO A 79 -21.21 -1.42 -11.73
CA PRO A 79 -20.63 -0.17 -11.28
C PRO A 79 -20.05 -0.35 -9.86
N ASP A 80 -18.76 -0.07 -9.72
CA ASP A 80 -18.03 -0.14 -8.44
C ASP A 80 -17.11 1.08 -8.34
N ARG A 81 -16.50 1.24 -7.20
CA ARG A 81 -15.47 2.23 -6.97
C ARG A 81 -14.11 1.63 -7.29
N VAL A 82 -13.38 2.25 -8.22
CA VAL A 82 -12.01 1.87 -8.58
C VAL A 82 -11.06 3.02 -8.24
N ARG A 83 -9.89 2.68 -7.72
CA ARG A 83 -8.80 3.63 -7.48
C ARG A 83 -7.75 3.53 -8.57
N VAL A 84 -7.38 4.65 -9.19
CA VAL A 84 -6.22 4.73 -10.08
C VAL A 84 -5.15 5.58 -9.42
N VAL A 85 -3.95 5.00 -9.27
CA VAL A 85 -2.77 5.72 -8.76
C VAL A 85 -1.86 6.03 -9.94
N LEU A 86 -1.74 7.31 -10.27
CA LEU A 86 -0.74 7.78 -11.22
C LEU A 86 0.64 7.64 -10.60
N HIS A 87 1.47 6.85 -11.23
CA HIS A 87 2.76 6.45 -10.72
C HIS A 87 3.81 6.44 -11.85
N GLY A 88 5.01 5.98 -11.55
CA GLY A 88 6.06 5.85 -12.56
C GLY A 88 7.41 5.60 -11.90
N GLY A 89 8.46 6.19 -12.46
CA GLY A 89 9.60 6.65 -11.71
C GLY A 89 9.17 7.87 -10.91
N GLU A 90 9.00 8.98 -11.63
CA GLU A 90 8.34 10.19 -11.09
C GLU A 90 7.20 10.59 -12.03
N PRO A 91 5.94 10.52 -11.59
CA PRO A 91 4.79 10.79 -12.46
C PRO A 91 4.71 12.25 -12.92
N LEU A 92 5.17 13.21 -12.12
CA LEU A 92 5.10 14.64 -12.50
C LEU A 92 6.02 14.98 -13.68
N LEU A 93 7.03 14.15 -13.99
CA LEU A 93 7.82 14.28 -15.22
C LEU A 93 7.00 14.11 -16.51
N ALA A 94 5.81 13.51 -16.43
CA ALA A 94 4.90 13.42 -17.57
C ALA A 94 4.27 14.76 -17.96
N GLY A 95 4.34 15.74 -17.08
CA GLY A 95 3.78 17.08 -17.24
C GLY A 95 2.26 17.16 -17.00
N PRO A 96 1.75 18.35 -16.64
CA PRO A 96 0.34 18.54 -16.28
C PRO A 96 -0.63 18.20 -17.42
N ALA A 97 -0.28 18.49 -18.67
CA ALA A 97 -1.11 18.17 -19.83
C ALA A 97 -1.33 16.67 -20.05
N THR A 98 -0.31 15.84 -19.76
CA THR A 98 -0.43 14.37 -19.85
C THR A 98 -1.32 13.83 -18.73
N LEU A 99 -1.15 14.34 -17.50
CA LEU A 99 -1.99 13.91 -16.36
C LEU A 99 -3.45 14.34 -16.57
N ASP A 100 -3.70 15.57 -17.03
CA ASP A 100 -5.04 16.07 -17.35
C ASP A 100 -5.74 15.16 -18.37
N ARG A 101 -5.08 14.89 -19.50
CA ARG A 101 -5.61 13.99 -20.54
C ARG A 101 -5.89 12.60 -19.99
N THR A 102 -4.95 12.05 -19.20
CA THR A 102 -5.09 10.72 -18.62
C THR A 102 -6.34 10.61 -17.75
N VAL A 103 -6.52 11.55 -16.82
CA VAL A 103 -7.69 11.52 -15.91
C VAL A 103 -8.99 11.73 -16.66
N ARG A 104 -9.03 12.65 -17.62
CA ARG A 104 -10.22 12.85 -18.45
C ARG A 104 -10.60 11.61 -19.25
N SER A 105 -9.61 10.94 -19.87
CA SER A 105 -9.86 9.71 -20.63
C SER A 105 -10.39 8.59 -19.74
N LEU A 106 -9.82 8.40 -18.55
CA LEU A 106 -10.29 7.40 -17.58
C LEU A 106 -11.73 7.67 -17.15
N ARG A 107 -12.06 8.92 -16.80
CA ARG A 107 -13.42 9.30 -16.37
C ARG A 107 -14.46 9.16 -17.47
N ALA A 108 -14.09 9.52 -18.72
CA ALA A 108 -14.99 9.41 -19.87
C ALA A 108 -15.34 7.97 -20.24
N ALA A 109 -14.52 7.00 -19.85
CA ALA A 109 -14.75 5.58 -20.14
C ALA A 109 -15.57 4.86 -19.05
N LEU A 110 -15.89 5.51 -17.94
CA LEU A 110 -16.63 4.88 -16.85
C LEU A 110 -18.10 4.62 -17.24
N PRO A 111 -18.63 3.43 -16.95
CA PRO A 111 -20.07 3.20 -17.07
C PRO A 111 -20.87 4.02 -16.04
N PRO A 112 -22.16 4.28 -16.28
CA PRO A 112 -23.01 4.98 -15.35
C PRO A 112 -23.00 4.34 -13.96
N GLY A 113 -22.86 5.16 -12.90
CA GLY A 113 -22.85 4.74 -11.52
C GLY A 113 -21.47 4.28 -11.00
N ALA A 114 -20.46 4.10 -11.85
CA ALA A 114 -19.10 3.82 -11.40
C ALA A 114 -18.41 5.07 -10.85
N ALA A 115 -17.54 4.90 -9.85
CA ALA A 115 -16.78 5.98 -9.24
C ALA A 115 -15.27 5.74 -9.42
N LEU A 116 -14.54 6.82 -9.76
CA LEU A 116 -13.09 6.82 -9.91
C LEU A 116 -12.44 7.71 -8.86
N ASP A 117 -11.64 7.11 -7.98
CA ASP A 117 -10.72 7.82 -7.11
C ASP A 117 -9.36 7.90 -7.80
N VAL A 118 -8.82 9.10 -7.93
CA VAL A 118 -7.49 9.29 -8.53
C VAL A 118 -6.51 9.77 -7.47
N GLY A 119 -5.36 9.11 -7.40
CA GLY A 119 -4.24 9.54 -6.60
C GLY A 119 -2.97 9.67 -7.46
N VAL A 120 -2.03 10.47 -7.00
CA VAL A 120 -0.67 10.52 -7.53
C VAL A 120 0.32 10.25 -6.40
N GLN A 121 1.30 9.37 -6.64
CA GLN A 121 2.40 9.15 -5.72
C GLN A 121 3.67 9.74 -6.31
N THR A 122 4.20 10.78 -5.69
CA THR A 122 5.34 11.57 -6.16
C THR A 122 6.47 11.66 -5.14
N ASN A 123 7.67 11.92 -5.61
CA ASN A 123 8.79 12.33 -4.76
C ASN A 123 8.68 13.81 -4.31
N GLY A 124 7.71 14.55 -4.80
CA GLY A 124 7.39 15.92 -4.41
C GLY A 124 8.24 17.04 -5.03
N VAL A 125 9.38 16.70 -5.67
CA VAL A 125 10.36 17.70 -6.14
C VAL A 125 9.79 18.65 -7.21
N LEU A 126 8.85 18.17 -8.02
CA LEU A 126 8.22 18.94 -9.10
C LEU A 126 6.82 19.46 -8.74
N LEU A 127 6.39 19.27 -7.49
CA LEU A 127 5.04 19.67 -7.08
C LEU A 127 4.99 21.19 -6.86
N ASP A 128 4.22 21.88 -7.68
CA ASP A 128 4.03 23.31 -7.68
C ASP A 128 2.55 23.71 -7.77
N GLU A 129 2.26 25.02 -7.88
CA GLU A 129 0.89 25.55 -8.00
C GLU A 129 0.17 25.04 -9.26
N GLU A 130 0.87 24.84 -10.38
CA GLU A 130 0.25 24.32 -11.61
C GLU A 130 -0.24 22.90 -11.44
N PHE A 131 0.59 22.03 -10.86
CA PHE A 131 0.19 20.66 -10.53
C PHE A 131 -0.90 20.60 -9.48
N LEU A 132 -0.87 21.47 -8.47
CA LEU A 132 -1.93 21.53 -7.46
C LEU A 132 -3.25 22.05 -8.03
N ALA A 133 -3.22 23.02 -8.94
CA ALA A 133 -4.42 23.47 -9.66
C ALA A 133 -5.04 22.32 -10.49
N LEU A 134 -4.20 21.50 -11.13
CA LEU A 134 -4.63 20.28 -11.81
C LEU A 134 -5.27 19.28 -10.82
N CYS A 135 -4.62 19.05 -9.66
CA CYS A 135 -5.14 18.15 -8.63
C CYS A 135 -6.51 18.60 -8.11
N HIS A 136 -6.72 19.90 -7.92
CA HIS A 136 -8.03 20.44 -7.55
C HIS A 136 -9.07 20.24 -8.66
N ARG A 137 -8.72 20.52 -9.92
CA ARG A 137 -9.64 20.38 -11.06
C ARG A 137 -10.15 18.94 -11.22
N HIS A 138 -9.31 17.97 -10.91
CA HIS A 138 -9.59 16.57 -11.12
C HIS A 138 -9.74 15.75 -9.84
N ASP A 139 -9.87 16.36 -8.67
CA ASP A 139 -9.95 15.66 -7.39
C ASP A 139 -8.86 14.58 -7.23
N ILE A 140 -7.61 14.94 -7.55
CA ILE A 140 -6.46 14.03 -7.41
C ILE A 140 -5.87 14.17 -6.01
N ASP A 141 -5.79 13.06 -5.29
CA ASP A 141 -5.11 13.00 -4.01
C ASP A 141 -3.60 12.86 -4.18
N VAL A 142 -2.82 13.63 -3.45
CA VAL A 142 -1.36 13.70 -3.57
C VAL A 142 -0.70 13.00 -2.38
N GLY A 143 -0.02 11.88 -2.64
CA GLY A 143 0.90 11.23 -1.71
C GLY A 143 2.33 11.65 -2.01
N VAL A 144 3.10 12.02 -0.99
CA VAL A 144 4.49 12.47 -1.14
C VAL A 144 5.41 11.54 -0.37
N SER A 145 6.59 11.25 -0.94
CA SER A 145 7.63 10.45 -0.29
C SER A 145 8.63 11.33 0.44
N LEU A 146 8.82 11.10 1.76
CA LEU A 146 9.82 11.77 2.60
C LEU A 146 10.27 10.82 3.71
N ASP A 147 11.59 10.65 3.92
CA ASP A 147 12.12 9.65 4.84
C ASP A 147 12.60 10.22 6.19
N GLY A 148 12.07 11.37 6.60
CA GLY A 148 12.38 12.03 7.88
C GLY A 148 12.89 13.45 7.71
N ASP A 149 13.83 13.87 8.55
CA ASP A 149 14.49 15.15 8.45
C ASP A 149 15.46 15.23 7.26
N ARG A 150 16.20 16.35 7.13
CA ARG A 150 17.17 16.53 6.05
C ARG A 150 18.25 15.45 6.04
N ALA A 151 18.78 15.07 7.19
CA ALA A 151 19.87 14.11 7.27
C ALA A 151 19.39 12.70 6.90
N ALA A 152 18.21 12.30 7.36
CA ALA A 152 17.57 11.03 7.06
C ALA A 152 17.17 10.95 5.57
N ASN A 153 16.48 11.96 5.07
CA ASN A 153 16.01 11.97 3.68
C ASN A 153 17.18 12.01 2.68
N ASP A 154 18.13 12.94 2.89
CA ASP A 154 19.22 13.19 1.95
C ASP A 154 20.31 12.11 2.00
N ARG A 155 20.24 11.15 2.92
CA ARG A 155 21.06 9.96 2.90
C ARG A 155 20.76 9.08 1.68
N HIS A 156 19.50 8.95 1.31
CA HIS A 156 19.03 8.03 0.30
C HIS A 156 18.35 8.71 -0.89
N ARG A 157 17.58 9.77 -0.68
CA ARG A 157 16.81 10.45 -1.73
C ARG A 157 17.61 11.62 -2.32
N ARG A 158 18.43 11.31 -3.31
CA ARG A 158 19.35 12.27 -3.94
C ARG A 158 19.05 12.45 -5.41
N TYR A 159 19.43 13.60 -5.92
CA TYR A 159 19.56 13.80 -7.35
C TYR A 159 20.71 12.98 -7.93
N PRO A 160 20.77 12.78 -9.27
CA PRO A 160 21.88 12.09 -9.91
C PRO A 160 23.25 12.73 -9.68
N ASP A 161 23.29 14.03 -9.40
CA ASP A 161 24.52 14.80 -9.06
C ASP A 161 24.95 14.63 -7.59
N GLY A 162 24.20 13.86 -6.79
CA GLY A 162 24.46 13.61 -5.36
C GLY A 162 23.84 14.63 -4.40
N ARG A 163 23.27 15.71 -4.87
CA ARG A 163 22.56 16.71 -4.07
C ARG A 163 21.33 16.10 -3.41
N GLY A 164 21.07 16.43 -2.13
CA GLY A 164 19.89 15.99 -1.41
C GLY A 164 18.61 16.65 -1.92
N SER A 165 17.48 15.96 -1.80
CA SER A 165 16.17 16.43 -2.27
C SER A 165 15.31 17.09 -1.19
N PHE A 166 15.70 17.01 0.08
CA PHE A 166 14.86 17.44 1.21
C PHE A 166 14.36 18.89 1.07
N ALA A 167 15.21 19.83 0.63
CA ALA A 167 14.83 21.23 0.55
C ALA A 167 13.65 21.45 -0.40
N ASP A 168 13.68 20.81 -1.56
CA ASP A 168 12.65 20.92 -2.60
C ASP A 168 11.37 20.22 -2.16
N VAL A 169 11.48 19.02 -1.59
CA VAL A 169 10.33 18.28 -1.04
C VAL A 169 9.68 19.03 0.11
N ALA A 170 10.47 19.61 1.03
CA ALA A 170 9.95 20.39 2.15
C ALA A 170 9.22 21.68 1.68
N ALA A 171 9.66 22.32 0.60
CA ALA A 171 8.96 23.44 -0.01
C ALA A 171 7.59 22.99 -0.57
N ALA A 172 7.56 21.89 -1.30
CA ALA A 172 6.34 21.29 -1.84
C ALA A 172 5.35 20.88 -0.72
N LEU A 173 5.84 20.34 0.40
CA LEU A 173 4.99 19.96 1.53
C LEU A 173 4.40 21.17 2.26
N ARG A 174 5.15 22.28 2.39
CA ARG A 174 4.58 23.53 2.94
C ARG A 174 3.48 24.06 2.04
N LEU A 175 3.66 24.01 0.72
CA LEU A 175 2.64 24.39 -0.25
C LEU A 175 1.40 23.49 -0.14
N LEU A 176 1.58 22.18 -0.11
CA LEU A 176 0.51 21.20 -0.01
C LEU A 176 -0.22 21.27 1.35
N GLY A 177 0.49 21.60 2.43
CA GLY A 177 -0.06 21.81 3.77
C GLY A 177 -0.84 23.11 3.94
N HIS A 178 -0.74 24.05 3.00
CA HIS A 178 -1.52 25.28 3.04
C HIS A 178 -3.04 24.98 3.03
N PRO A 179 -3.90 25.68 3.78
CA PRO A 179 -5.33 25.40 3.88
C PRO A 179 -6.04 25.24 2.52
N ARG A 180 -5.61 26.01 1.51
CA ARG A 180 -6.12 25.92 0.14
C ARG A 180 -5.90 24.56 -0.52
N HIS A 181 -4.78 23.87 -0.22
CA HIS A 181 -4.38 22.64 -0.89
C HIS A 181 -4.51 21.40 -0.01
N ARG A 182 -4.64 21.57 1.31
CA ARG A 182 -4.64 20.49 2.29
C ARG A 182 -5.68 19.39 2.01
N SER A 183 -6.82 19.75 1.41
CA SER A 183 -7.86 18.77 1.03
C SER A 183 -7.40 17.77 -0.05
N ARG A 184 -6.31 18.07 -0.76
CA ARG A 184 -5.72 17.19 -1.77
C ARG A 184 -4.55 16.36 -1.21
N TRP A 185 -4.13 16.59 0.00
CA TRP A 185 -3.00 15.88 0.59
C TRP A 185 -3.43 14.51 1.16
N ALA A 186 -2.99 13.43 0.51
CA ALA A 186 -3.25 12.06 0.97
C ALA A 186 -2.39 11.64 2.17
N GLY A 187 -1.16 12.14 2.25
CA GLY A 187 -0.22 11.83 3.32
C GLY A 187 1.22 11.66 2.84
N LEU A 188 2.07 11.18 3.77
CA LEU A 188 3.48 10.89 3.51
C LEU A 188 3.75 9.39 3.50
N LEU A 189 4.64 8.96 2.60
CA LEU A 189 5.27 7.65 2.63
C LEU A 189 6.72 7.81 3.09
N CYS A 190 7.10 7.07 4.13
CA CYS A 190 8.44 7.04 4.69
C CYS A 190 9.01 5.63 4.61
N THR A 191 10.17 5.45 3.98
CA THR A 191 10.92 4.20 4.03
C THR A 191 11.74 4.16 5.32
N VAL A 192 11.55 3.11 6.12
CA VAL A 192 12.27 2.94 7.39
C VAL A 192 13.75 2.69 7.12
N ASP A 193 14.61 3.49 7.75
CA ASP A 193 16.05 3.32 7.77
C ASP A 193 16.52 3.13 9.23
N LEU A 194 17.15 1.99 9.50
CA LEU A 194 17.64 1.64 10.85
C LEU A 194 18.77 2.53 11.36
N ALA A 195 19.40 3.33 10.48
CA ALA A 195 20.42 4.30 10.87
C ALA A 195 19.85 5.56 11.52
N ASN A 196 18.51 5.72 11.51
CA ASN A 196 17.82 6.86 12.08
C ASN A 196 17.07 6.48 13.37
N ASP A 197 17.04 7.37 14.33
CA ASP A 197 16.17 7.20 15.50
C ASP A 197 14.70 7.21 15.08
N PRO A 198 13.89 6.21 15.51
CA PRO A 198 12.50 6.08 15.11
C PRO A 198 11.62 7.25 15.53
N VAL A 199 11.84 7.78 16.76
CA VAL A 199 11.04 8.87 17.31
C VAL A 199 11.39 10.19 16.63
N ASP A 200 12.67 10.45 16.38
CA ASP A 200 13.12 11.65 15.67
C ASP A 200 12.58 11.69 14.24
N VAL A 201 12.60 10.55 13.52
CA VAL A 201 11.97 10.45 12.19
C VAL A 201 10.48 10.77 12.29
N TYR A 202 9.77 10.14 13.22
CA TYR A 202 8.34 10.36 13.38
C TYR A 202 8.00 11.84 13.69
N GLU A 203 8.70 12.47 14.65
CA GLU A 203 8.47 13.87 15.01
C GLU A 203 8.84 14.83 13.87
N SER A 204 9.91 14.55 13.12
CA SER A 204 10.30 15.36 11.95
C SER A 204 9.24 15.32 10.83
N LEU A 205 8.61 14.17 10.61
CA LEU A 205 7.49 14.04 9.66
C LEU A 205 6.25 14.79 10.18
N LEU A 206 5.96 14.72 11.49
CA LEU A 206 4.87 15.45 12.12
C LEU A 206 5.02 16.98 12.05
N ALA A 207 6.24 17.50 11.89
CA ALA A 207 6.46 18.94 11.72
C ALA A 207 5.77 19.52 10.48
N PHE A 208 5.46 18.69 9.49
CA PHE A 208 4.68 19.07 8.30
C PHE A 208 3.17 18.92 8.48
N ASP A 209 2.71 18.37 9.62
CA ASP A 209 1.31 18.13 9.95
C ASP A 209 0.57 17.29 8.88
N PRO A 210 1.11 16.11 8.47
CA PRO A 210 0.50 15.28 7.43
C PRO A 210 -0.83 14.68 7.92
N PRO A 211 -1.85 14.56 7.04
CA PRO A 211 -3.11 13.90 7.41
C PRO A 211 -2.92 12.42 7.71
N ARG A 212 -1.94 11.76 7.05
CA ARG A 212 -1.58 10.35 7.24
C ARG A 212 -0.10 10.10 7.01
N LEU A 213 0.41 9.08 7.68
CA LEU A 213 1.72 8.51 7.44
C LEU A 213 1.60 7.03 7.02
N ASP A 214 2.54 6.58 6.20
CA ASP A 214 2.77 5.17 5.95
C ASP A 214 4.24 4.85 6.11
N LEU A 215 4.56 3.94 7.03
CA LEU A 215 5.91 3.49 7.32
C LEU A 215 6.17 2.21 6.53
N LEU A 216 7.03 2.30 5.54
CA LEU A 216 7.33 1.23 4.61
C LEU A 216 8.63 0.53 5.01
N LEU A 217 8.58 -0.79 5.18
CA LEU A 217 9.80 -1.58 5.29
C LEU A 217 10.53 -1.59 3.95
N PRO A 218 11.86 -1.39 3.92
CA PRO A 218 12.64 -1.47 2.69
C PRO A 218 12.34 -2.76 1.94
N HIS A 219 12.22 -2.67 0.62
CA HIS A 219 11.99 -3.88 -0.16
C HIS A 219 13.22 -4.77 -0.17
N GLY A 220 13.00 -6.04 0.16
CA GLY A 220 14.00 -7.10 0.18
C GLY A 220 13.31 -8.44 0.33
N ASN A 221 14.05 -9.51 0.16
CA ASN A 221 13.56 -10.88 0.25
C ASN A 221 14.68 -11.82 0.73
N TRP A 222 14.46 -13.12 0.71
CA TRP A 222 15.46 -14.09 1.16
C TRP A 222 16.72 -14.14 0.29
N SER A 223 16.63 -13.78 -1.00
CA SER A 223 17.76 -13.78 -1.93
C SER A 223 18.54 -12.46 -1.91
N VAL A 224 17.83 -11.36 -1.64
CA VAL A 224 18.40 -10.01 -1.48
C VAL A 224 17.82 -9.43 -0.18
N PRO A 225 18.44 -9.75 0.96
CA PRO A 225 17.93 -9.30 2.26
C PRO A 225 17.96 -7.78 2.38
N PRO A 226 16.98 -7.18 3.06
CA PRO A 226 17.00 -5.75 3.33
C PRO A 226 18.16 -5.38 4.29
N PRO A 227 18.60 -4.12 4.30
CA PRO A 227 19.67 -3.66 5.19
C PRO A 227 19.42 -4.05 6.64
N GLY A 228 20.45 -4.48 7.36
CA GLY A 228 20.35 -4.87 8.77
C GLY A 228 19.63 -6.21 9.05
N ARG A 229 19.07 -6.89 8.03
CA ARG A 229 18.48 -8.22 8.18
C ARG A 229 19.43 -9.33 7.76
N ARG A 230 19.62 -10.33 8.61
CA ARG A 230 20.33 -11.58 8.28
C ARG A 230 19.31 -12.67 7.99
N PRO A 231 19.37 -13.36 6.85
CA PRO A 231 18.50 -14.51 6.58
C PRO A 231 18.58 -15.55 7.69
N GLY A 232 17.43 -15.95 8.25
CA GLY A 232 17.38 -16.89 9.36
C GLY A 232 17.69 -16.29 10.75
N GLY A 233 18.11 -15.03 10.85
CA GLY A 233 18.30 -14.33 12.11
C GLY A 233 16.98 -14.10 12.85
N THR A 234 17.02 -14.13 14.18
CA THR A 234 15.87 -13.91 15.08
C THR A 234 15.77 -12.46 15.57
N ASP A 235 16.75 -11.64 15.28
CA ASP A 235 16.79 -10.21 15.63
C ASP A 235 15.60 -9.47 15.03
N THR A 236 15.13 -8.42 15.71
CA THR A 236 13.92 -7.68 15.36
C THR A 236 14.15 -6.18 15.15
N PRO A 237 15.21 -5.76 14.40
CA PRO A 237 15.59 -4.34 14.36
C PRO A 237 14.48 -3.45 13.79
N TYR A 238 13.79 -3.89 12.74
CA TYR A 238 12.65 -3.16 12.19
C TYR A 238 11.41 -3.26 13.08
N GLY A 239 11.21 -4.40 13.73
CA GLY A 239 10.15 -4.59 14.70
C GLY A 239 10.30 -3.65 15.89
N ASP A 240 11.50 -3.53 16.43
CA ASP A 240 11.80 -2.64 17.55
C ASP A 240 11.70 -1.15 17.16
N TRP A 241 12.18 -0.79 15.95
CA TRP A 241 12.01 0.54 15.38
C TRP A 241 10.53 0.93 15.27
N LEU A 242 9.71 0.03 14.70
CA LEU A 242 8.26 0.25 14.55
C LEU A 242 7.52 0.27 15.88
N VAL A 243 7.96 -0.50 16.88
CA VAL A 243 7.41 -0.49 18.25
C VAL A 243 7.66 0.86 18.91
N ALA A 244 8.85 1.44 18.78
CA ALA A 244 9.14 2.75 19.35
C ALA A 244 8.24 3.84 18.75
N VAL A 245 8.03 3.85 17.42
CA VAL A 245 7.09 4.78 16.79
C VAL A 245 5.65 4.49 17.21
N PHE A 246 5.26 3.21 17.29
CA PHE A 246 3.92 2.84 17.75
C PHE A 246 3.62 3.37 19.15
N ASP A 247 4.52 3.17 20.10
CA ASP A 247 4.34 3.62 21.48
C ASP A 247 4.22 5.14 21.55
N ARG A 248 5.05 5.88 20.82
CA ARG A 248 4.99 7.35 20.74
C ARG A 248 3.69 7.84 20.11
N TRP A 249 3.27 7.23 19.00
CA TRP A 249 2.02 7.57 18.30
C TRP A 249 0.78 7.21 19.13
N TYR A 250 0.78 6.01 19.73
CA TYR A 250 -0.37 5.51 20.48
C TYR A 250 -0.65 6.26 21.78
N ALA A 251 0.41 6.71 22.47
CA ALA A 251 0.31 7.49 23.71
C ALA A 251 -0.23 8.92 23.48
N THR A 252 -0.22 9.44 22.26
CA THR A 252 -0.65 10.82 21.97
C THR A 252 -2.16 10.90 21.79
N THR A 253 -2.83 11.76 22.58
CA THR A 253 -4.29 11.99 22.51
C THR A 253 -4.59 13.50 22.51
N PRO A 254 -5.32 14.04 21.51
CA PRO A 254 -5.75 13.37 20.28
C PRO A 254 -4.58 13.05 19.36
N ARG A 255 -4.71 11.99 18.55
CA ARG A 255 -3.69 11.64 17.54
C ARG A 255 -3.60 12.72 16.48
N ARG A 256 -2.39 13.18 16.21
CA ARG A 256 -2.12 14.23 15.22
C ARG A 256 -2.22 13.71 13.78
N THR A 257 -1.94 12.44 13.56
CA THR A 257 -1.94 11.79 12.23
C THR A 257 -2.33 10.32 12.35
N GLY A 258 -2.92 9.75 11.30
CA GLY A 258 -3.12 8.30 11.18
C GLY A 258 -1.82 7.63 10.67
N ILE A 259 -1.50 6.42 11.15
CA ILE A 259 -0.43 5.58 10.60
C ILE A 259 -1.07 4.30 10.06
N ARG A 260 -1.08 4.17 8.73
CA ARG A 260 -1.84 3.12 8.03
C ARG A 260 -1.50 1.70 8.50
N LEU A 261 -0.22 1.42 8.72
CA LEU A 261 0.22 0.12 9.23
C LEU A 261 -0.37 -0.18 10.63
N PHE A 262 -0.29 0.77 11.54
CA PHE A 262 -0.74 0.59 12.93
C PHE A 262 -2.26 0.52 13.01
N GLU A 263 -2.97 1.39 12.29
CA GLU A 263 -4.43 1.35 12.20
C GLU A 263 -4.91 0.01 11.64
N SER A 264 -4.22 -0.53 10.62
CA SER A 264 -4.53 -1.84 10.04
C SER A 264 -4.30 -2.99 11.03
N LEU A 265 -3.21 -2.95 11.80
CA LEU A 265 -2.95 -3.96 12.84
C LEU A 265 -4.01 -3.91 13.94
N ILE A 266 -4.37 -2.71 14.41
CA ILE A 266 -5.43 -2.56 15.42
C ILE A 266 -6.77 -3.07 14.87
N ALA A 267 -7.14 -2.69 13.65
CA ALA A 267 -8.36 -3.16 13.01
C ALA A 267 -8.40 -4.70 12.91
N LEU A 268 -7.33 -5.32 12.43
CA LEU A 268 -7.23 -6.79 12.31
C LEU A 268 -7.33 -7.50 13.68
N LEU A 269 -6.70 -6.95 14.71
CA LEU A 269 -6.74 -7.51 16.07
C LEU A 269 -8.14 -7.40 16.71
N LEU A 270 -8.95 -6.44 16.26
CA LEU A 270 -10.34 -6.23 16.66
C LEU A 270 -11.36 -6.91 15.72
N GLY A 271 -10.93 -7.75 14.79
CA GLY A 271 -11.80 -8.48 13.86
C GLY A 271 -12.20 -7.71 12.60
N GLY A 272 -11.59 -6.55 12.34
CA GLY A 272 -11.81 -5.75 11.15
C GLY A 272 -10.90 -6.15 9.97
N ARG A 273 -10.79 -5.27 8.98
CA ARG A 273 -9.99 -5.48 7.76
C ARG A 273 -8.74 -4.59 7.74
N SER A 274 -7.71 -5.07 7.03
CA SER A 274 -6.50 -4.28 6.77
C SER A 274 -6.76 -3.18 5.72
N GLY A 275 -6.18 -2.00 5.95
CA GLY A 275 -6.09 -0.92 4.95
C GLY A 275 -4.76 -0.95 4.18
N THR A 276 -3.89 -1.94 4.43
CA THR A 276 -2.59 -2.10 3.75
C THR A 276 -2.38 -3.55 3.32
N ARG A 277 -1.45 -3.76 2.39
CA ARG A 277 -1.02 -5.12 1.95
C ARG A 277 0.18 -5.65 2.73
N ALA A 278 0.74 -4.85 3.61
CA ALA A 278 1.88 -5.24 4.44
C ALA A 278 1.50 -6.26 5.51
N VAL A 279 0.23 -6.28 5.92
CA VAL A 279 -0.31 -7.16 6.99
C VAL A 279 -1.75 -7.59 6.66
N GLY A 280 -2.19 -8.70 7.22
CA GLY A 280 -3.48 -9.31 6.92
C GLY A 280 -3.48 -10.07 5.58
N PHE A 281 -4.60 -10.71 5.28
CA PHE A 281 -4.82 -11.37 4.00
C PHE A 281 -5.31 -10.33 2.99
N ALA A 282 -4.46 -9.99 2.02
CA ALA A 282 -4.79 -9.04 0.96
C ALA A 282 -5.36 -9.78 -0.26
N GLU A 283 -6.45 -9.24 -0.82
CA GLU A 283 -7.01 -9.68 -2.10
C GLU A 283 -6.05 -9.34 -3.26
N PRO A 284 -6.01 -10.16 -4.34
CA PRO A 284 -5.26 -9.87 -5.56
C PRO A 284 -6.02 -8.87 -6.44
N ASP A 285 -6.25 -7.66 -5.94
CA ASP A 285 -7.09 -6.63 -6.54
C ASP A 285 -6.32 -5.44 -7.13
N VAL A 286 -4.97 -5.51 -7.17
CA VAL A 286 -4.10 -4.49 -7.77
C VAL A 286 -3.43 -5.00 -9.02
N MET A 287 -3.51 -4.18 -10.07
CA MET A 287 -2.87 -4.36 -11.36
C MET A 287 -1.98 -3.15 -11.64
N THR A 288 -0.82 -3.37 -12.25
CA THR A 288 0.07 -2.33 -12.72
C THR A 288 0.05 -2.28 -14.24
N ILE A 289 -0.10 -1.09 -14.82
CA ILE A 289 0.06 -0.87 -16.26
C ILE A 289 1.29 0.01 -16.46
N GLU A 290 2.19 -0.47 -17.27
CA GLU A 290 3.42 0.23 -17.61
C GLU A 290 3.21 1.23 -18.76
N THR A 291 4.20 2.10 -19.01
CA THR A 291 4.10 3.16 -20.02
C THR A 291 3.94 2.64 -21.46
N ASP A 292 4.31 1.40 -21.72
CA ASP A 292 4.11 0.70 -23.01
C ASP A 292 2.76 -0.02 -23.11
N GLY A 293 1.97 -0.04 -22.03
CA GLY A 293 0.69 -0.76 -21.95
C GLY A 293 0.82 -2.20 -21.43
N THR A 294 2.00 -2.68 -21.08
CA THR A 294 2.20 -3.99 -20.47
C THR A 294 1.43 -4.09 -19.15
N ILE A 295 0.71 -5.21 -18.97
CA ILE A 295 -0.03 -5.51 -17.74
C ILE A 295 0.84 -6.35 -16.83
N GLU A 296 1.05 -5.88 -15.61
CA GLU A 296 1.86 -6.56 -14.60
C GLU A 296 1.11 -6.68 -13.28
N GLY A 297 1.60 -7.51 -12.39
CA GLY A 297 1.13 -7.59 -11.01
C GLY A 297 1.54 -6.37 -10.17
N THR A 298 1.66 -6.52 -8.85
CA THR A 298 2.11 -5.40 -8.03
C THR A 298 3.58 -5.09 -8.31
N ASP A 299 3.91 -3.80 -8.34
CA ASP A 299 5.28 -3.29 -8.51
C ASP A 299 6.32 -3.89 -7.55
N THR A 300 5.91 -4.30 -6.35
CA THR A 300 6.82 -4.88 -5.36
C THR A 300 7.50 -6.16 -5.85
N LEU A 301 6.92 -6.86 -6.83
CA LEU A 301 7.53 -8.04 -7.44
C LEU A 301 8.77 -7.72 -8.28
N LYS A 302 9.03 -6.44 -8.63
CA LYS A 302 10.29 -6.01 -9.28
C LYS A 302 11.52 -6.31 -8.43
N THR A 303 11.32 -6.59 -7.15
CA THR A 303 12.40 -6.96 -6.22
C THR A 303 12.73 -8.45 -6.21
N THR A 304 11.96 -9.28 -6.91
CA THR A 304 12.12 -10.75 -6.90
C THR A 304 13.03 -11.22 -8.03
N ASP A 305 12.44 -11.66 -9.12
CA ASP A 305 13.12 -12.01 -10.36
C ASP A 305 12.35 -11.46 -11.57
N ASP A 306 12.97 -11.48 -12.73
CA ASP A 306 12.37 -10.99 -13.95
C ASP A 306 11.16 -11.86 -14.39
N ALA A 307 11.19 -13.16 -14.11
CA ALA A 307 10.14 -14.10 -14.51
C ALA A 307 8.83 -13.91 -13.73
N SER A 308 8.93 -13.61 -12.42
CA SER A 308 7.75 -13.41 -11.55
C SER A 308 6.89 -12.21 -11.93
N MET A 309 7.44 -11.26 -12.69
CA MET A 309 6.75 -10.06 -13.15
C MET A 309 6.14 -10.21 -14.54
N ARG A 310 6.75 -11.04 -15.40
CA ARG A 310 6.35 -11.16 -16.80
C ARG A 310 5.02 -11.87 -16.96
N THR A 311 4.01 -11.14 -17.41
CA THR A 311 2.73 -11.73 -17.78
C THR A 311 2.66 -12.05 -19.26
N GLY A 312 3.41 -11.34 -20.10
CA GLY A 312 3.26 -11.37 -21.55
C GLY A 312 1.98 -10.68 -22.05
N LEU A 313 1.22 -10.05 -21.13
CA LEU A 313 -0.05 -9.40 -21.43
C LEU A 313 0.12 -7.90 -21.60
N ASP A 314 -0.70 -7.31 -22.46
CA ASP A 314 -0.80 -5.87 -22.68
C ASP A 314 -2.26 -5.43 -22.89
N VAL A 315 -2.54 -4.14 -22.67
CA VAL A 315 -3.88 -3.57 -22.77
C VAL A 315 -4.46 -3.59 -24.19
N PHE A 316 -3.61 -3.70 -25.22
CA PHE A 316 -4.06 -3.65 -26.61
C PHE A 316 -4.70 -4.97 -27.04
N ARG A 317 -4.19 -6.09 -26.53
CA ARG A 317 -4.62 -7.45 -26.90
C ARG A 317 -5.45 -8.15 -25.85
N HIS A 318 -5.30 -7.78 -24.56
CA HIS A 318 -5.89 -8.51 -23.45
C HIS A 318 -6.80 -7.64 -22.61
N SER A 319 -7.91 -8.21 -22.13
CA SER A 319 -8.79 -7.57 -21.15
C SER A 319 -8.20 -7.66 -19.72
N PHE A 320 -8.70 -6.83 -18.82
CA PHE A 320 -8.34 -6.95 -17.40
C PHE A 320 -8.82 -8.27 -16.79
N ASP A 321 -9.94 -8.82 -17.29
CA ASP A 321 -10.45 -10.12 -16.84
C ASP A 321 -9.53 -11.27 -17.25
N GLU A 322 -8.96 -11.24 -18.46
CA GLU A 322 -7.95 -12.21 -18.87
C GLU A 322 -6.68 -12.08 -18.03
N ALA A 323 -6.25 -10.84 -17.78
CA ALA A 323 -5.08 -10.59 -16.95
C ALA A 323 -5.26 -11.09 -15.51
N LEU A 324 -6.42 -10.89 -14.90
CA LEU A 324 -6.72 -11.40 -13.56
C LEU A 324 -6.68 -12.93 -13.45
N ARG A 325 -6.87 -13.66 -14.56
CA ARG A 325 -6.73 -15.12 -14.61
C ARG A 325 -5.29 -15.59 -14.83
N HIS A 326 -4.38 -14.68 -15.19
CA HIS A 326 -2.98 -15.03 -15.40
C HIS A 326 -2.32 -15.48 -14.09
N PRO A 327 -1.52 -16.57 -14.06
CA PRO A 327 -0.89 -17.09 -12.83
C PRO A 327 -0.10 -16.05 -12.03
N SER A 328 0.58 -15.11 -12.68
CA SER A 328 1.33 -14.03 -12.00
C SER A 328 0.43 -13.01 -11.29
N LEU A 329 -0.86 -12.96 -11.62
CA LEU A 329 -1.86 -12.10 -10.97
C LEU A 329 -2.83 -12.94 -10.11
N ALA A 330 -3.43 -13.98 -10.68
CA ALA A 330 -4.37 -14.88 -10.02
C ALA A 330 -3.67 -15.87 -9.06
N GLY A 331 -2.47 -16.29 -9.42
CA GLY A 331 -1.72 -17.34 -8.71
C GLY A 331 -1.05 -16.88 -7.42
N ARG A 332 -1.37 -15.67 -6.93
CA ARG A 332 -1.03 -15.31 -5.55
C ARG A 332 -1.95 -16.10 -4.66
N PRO A 333 -1.46 -17.17 -4.05
CA PRO A 333 -2.31 -17.92 -3.17
C PRO A 333 -2.81 -16.99 -2.07
N THR A 334 -4.12 -16.75 -2.07
CA THR A 334 -4.80 -16.02 -1.02
C THR A 334 -5.17 -16.98 0.10
N GLY A 335 -5.08 -16.50 1.33
CA GLY A 335 -5.45 -17.30 2.48
C GLY A 335 -4.35 -18.22 3.05
N PRO A 336 -4.67 -18.92 4.16
CA PRO A 336 -3.69 -19.68 4.95
C PRO A 336 -3.05 -20.85 4.19
N ALA A 337 -3.77 -21.52 3.30
CA ALA A 337 -3.29 -22.72 2.59
C ALA A 337 -2.02 -22.47 1.76
N ALA A 338 -1.86 -21.23 1.31
CA ALA A 338 -0.76 -20.78 0.47
C ALA A 338 0.51 -20.37 1.22
N LEU A 339 0.48 -20.44 2.52
CA LEU A 339 1.58 -20.00 3.37
C LEU A 339 2.47 -21.17 3.78
N ALA A 340 3.72 -20.87 4.11
CA ALA A 340 4.63 -21.83 4.74
C ALA A 340 4.00 -22.46 5.99
N ALA A 341 4.36 -23.71 6.29
CA ALA A 341 3.85 -24.43 7.47
C ALA A 341 4.05 -23.63 8.77
N ALA A 342 5.21 -23.00 8.93
CA ALA A 342 5.50 -22.13 10.07
C ALA A 342 4.54 -20.95 10.19
N CYS A 343 4.07 -20.38 9.06
CA CYS A 343 3.08 -19.31 9.08
C CYS A 343 1.70 -19.84 9.46
N ARG A 344 1.30 -21.02 8.95
CA ARG A 344 0.00 -21.64 9.28
C ARG A 344 -0.15 -21.96 10.77
N ALA A 345 0.94 -22.35 11.43
CA ALA A 345 0.98 -22.61 12.86
C ALA A 345 1.18 -21.34 13.73
N CYS A 346 1.32 -20.17 13.13
CA CYS A 346 1.70 -18.95 13.85
C CYS A 346 0.51 -18.33 14.60
N PRO A 347 0.63 -17.99 15.89
CA PRO A 347 -0.45 -17.44 16.70
C PRO A 347 -0.86 -16.00 16.31
N VAL A 348 -0.10 -15.34 15.42
CA VAL A 348 -0.43 -14.01 14.90
C VAL A 348 -0.83 -14.03 13.41
N LEU A 349 -1.10 -15.22 12.86
CA LEU A 349 -1.38 -15.40 11.43
C LEU A 349 -2.51 -14.50 10.94
N SER A 350 -3.62 -14.39 11.65
CA SER A 350 -4.78 -13.58 11.26
C SER A 350 -4.44 -12.10 11.09
N ALA A 351 -3.55 -11.56 11.92
CA ALA A 351 -3.10 -10.19 11.82
C ALA A 351 -1.91 -10.03 10.84
N CYS A 352 -1.02 -11.03 10.76
CA CYS A 352 0.16 -10.97 9.90
C CYS A 352 -0.17 -11.24 8.42
N GLY A 353 -1.00 -12.25 8.13
CA GLY A 353 -1.30 -12.73 6.77
C GLY A 353 -0.07 -13.24 6.00
N GLY A 354 1.08 -13.43 6.70
CA GLY A 354 2.37 -13.79 6.11
C GLY A 354 3.17 -12.59 5.58
N GLY A 355 2.75 -11.36 5.84
CA GLY A 355 3.42 -10.14 5.38
C GLY A 355 3.32 -9.91 3.85
N LEU A 356 4.03 -8.92 3.34
CA LEU A 356 4.03 -8.59 1.93
C LEU A 356 4.56 -9.75 1.08
N TYR A 357 3.87 -10.06 -0.02
CA TYR A 357 4.15 -11.25 -0.84
C TYR A 357 5.59 -11.27 -1.38
N ALA A 358 6.09 -10.16 -1.91
CA ALA A 358 7.46 -10.06 -2.43
C ALA A 358 8.53 -10.37 -1.37
N HIS A 359 8.27 -10.09 -0.10
CA HIS A 359 9.20 -10.37 1.01
C HIS A 359 9.36 -11.86 1.34
N ARG A 360 8.53 -12.73 0.75
CA ARG A 360 8.60 -14.19 0.91
C ARG A 360 9.48 -14.86 -0.12
N PHE A 361 9.86 -14.15 -1.18
CA PHE A 361 10.57 -14.71 -2.33
C PHE A 361 11.95 -15.24 -1.95
N ARG A 362 12.27 -16.42 -2.50
CA ARG A 362 13.59 -17.01 -2.50
C ARG A 362 13.89 -17.59 -3.88
N ALA A 363 15.00 -17.19 -4.49
CA ALA A 363 15.40 -17.69 -5.80
C ALA A 363 15.52 -19.22 -5.79
N GLY A 364 15.00 -19.87 -6.82
CA GLY A 364 14.94 -21.32 -6.93
C GLY A 364 13.91 -22.03 -6.04
N ALA A 365 13.24 -21.31 -5.11
CA ALA A 365 12.25 -21.88 -4.18
C ALA A 365 10.92 -21.12 -4.11
N GLY A 366 10.80 -19.99 -4.82
CA GLY A 366 9.55 -19.23 -4.96
C GLY A 366 9.13 -18.51 -3.68
N PHE A 367 7.80 -18.49 -3.41
CA PHE A 367 7.17 -17.65 -2.39
C PHE A 367 6.63 -18.43 -1.17
N ALA A 368 6.85 -19.75 -1.12
CA ALA A 368 6.35 -20.60 -0.03
C ALA A 368 7.20 -20.50 1.25
N HIS A 369 7.64 -19.28 1.58
CA HIS A 369 8.46 -18.96 2.74
C HIS A 369 7.76 -17.94 3.65
N PRO A 370 8.10 -17.85 4.94
CA PRO A 370 7.78 -16.69 5.75
C PRO A 370 8.36 -15.42 5.12
N SER A 371 7.80 -14.26 5.44
CA SER A 371 8.44 -12.98 5.10
C SER A 371 9.87 -12.92 5.65
N VAL A 372 10.81 -12.30 4.92
CA VAL A 372 12.14 -11.98 5.44
C VAL A 372 12.07 -11.13 6.73
N TYR A 373 10.96 -10.40 6.92
CA TYR A 373 10.63 -9.63 8.12
C TYR A 373 9.80 -10.40 9.15
N CYS A 374 9.73 -11.74 9.07
CA CYS A 374 8.87 -12.53 9.97
C CYS A 374 9.12 -12.25 11.47
N PRO A 375 10.36 -12.19 11.99
CA PRO A 375 10.61 -11.86 13.40
C PRO A 375 10.14 -10.44 13.76
N ASP A 376 10.37 -9.46 12.89
CA ASP A 376 9.99 -8.06 13.10
C ASP A 376 8.48 -7.88 13.15
N LEU A 377 7.75 -8.47 12.19
CA LEU A 377 6.28 -8.43 12.17
C LEU A 377 5.69 -9.14 13.39
N TYR A 378 6.27 -10.28 13.78
CA TYR A 378 5.85 -11.00 14.98
C TYR A 378 6.04 -10.16 16.25
N ARG A 379 7.19 -9.51 16.40
CA ARG A 379 7.52 -8.59 17.48
C ARG A 379 6.52 -7.44 17.57
N LEU A 380 6.29 -6.75 16.45
CA LEU A 380 5.35 -5.63 16.36
C LEU A 380 3.92 -6.06 16.69
N ILE A 381 3.42 -7.11 16.04
CA ILE A 381 2.03 -7.56 16.21
C ILE A 381 1.77 -7.99 17.66
N ARG A 382 2.69 -8.71 18.28
CA ARG A 382 2.55 -9.09 19.68
C ARG A 382 2.52 -7.89 20.62
N HIS A 383 3.36 -6.88 20.34
CA HIS A 383 3.38 -5.66 21.13
C HIS A 383 2.05 -4.90 21.00
N VAL A 384 1.59 -4.64 19.76
CA VAL A 384 0.31 -3.96 19.50
C VAL A 384 -0.85 -4.72 20.15
N ARG A 385 -0.89 -6.06 20.01
CA ARG A 385 -1.91 -6.90 20.67
C ARG A 385 -1.95 -6.69 22.17
N ARG A 386 -0.80 -6.69 22.84
CA ARG A 386 -0.71 -6.51 24.30
C ARG A 386 -1.24 -5.14 24.73
N VAL A 387 -0.85 -4.07 24.02
CA VAL A 387 -1.29 -2.70 24.33
C VAL A 387 -2.79 -2.54 24.11
N VAL A 388 -3.30 -2.96 22.94
CA VAL A 388 -4.74 -2.85 22.61
C VAL A 388 -5.59 -3.70 23.56
N ALA A 389 -5.15 -4.90 23.92
CA ALA A 389 -5.88 -5.75 24.87
C ALA A 389 -6.00 -5.08 26.24
N ALA A 390 -4.93 -4.47 26.75
CA ALA A 390 -4.96 -3.75 28.04
C ALA A 390 -5.97 -2.59 28.02
N ASP A 391 -6.04 -1.84 26.92
CA ASP A 391 -7.01 -0.74 26.78
C ASP A 391 -8.46 -1.23 26.67
N VAL A 392 -8.70 -2.29 25.90
CA VAL A 392 -10.03 -2.93 25.80
C VAL A 392 -10.50 -3.40 27.18
N ASP A 393 -9.63 -4.04 27.96
CA ASP A 393 -9.94 -4.48 29.32
C ASP A 393 -10.20 -3.30 30.27
N ALA A 394 -9.44 -2.21 30.15
CA ALA A 394 -9.69 -0.99 30.91
C ALA A 394 -11.04 -0.36 30.57
N LEU A 395 -11.40 -0.30 29.28
CA LEU A 395 -12.70 0.20 28.84
C LEU A 395 -13.87 -0.68 29.35
N ARG A 396 -13.71 -2.01 29.29
CA ARG A 396 -14.71 -2.95 29.83
C ARG A 396 -14.94 -2.75 31.33
N ARG A 397 -13.86 -2.63 32.11
CA ARG A 397 -13.95 -2.36 33.55
C ARG A 397 -14.69 -1.05 33.84
N ARG A 398 -14.39 0.02 33.07
CA ARG A 398 -15.08 1.32 33.22
C ARG A 398 -16.57 1.22 32.89
N ALA A 399 -16.91 0.52 31.80
CA ALA A 399 -18.31 0.32 31.39
C ALA A 399 -19.12 -0.46 32.44
N LEU A 400 -18.50 -1.49 33.06
CA LEU A 400 -19.13 -2.29 34.12
C LEU A 400 -19.24 -1.54 35.46
N ALA A 401 -18.36 -0.57 35.71
CA ALA A 401 -18.39 0.26 36.92
C ALA A 401 -19.30 1.48 36.82
N ALA A 402 -19.81 1.80 35.62
CA ALA A 402 -20.77 2.90 35.44
C ALA A 402 -22.12 2.55 36.03
N PRO A 403 -22.76 3.44 36.81
CA PRO A 403 -24.10 3.19 37.36
C PRO A 403 -25.12 3.03 36.23
N PRO A 404 -26.14 2.18 36.41
CA PRO A 404 -27.13 1.83 35.38
C PRO A 404 -28.03 2.98 34.86
N ASP A 405 -27.97 4.16 35.47
CA ASP A 405 -28.85 5.31 35.16
C ASP A 405 -28.25 6.40 34.26
N ALA A 406 -27.07 6.19 33.68
CA ALA A 406 -26.56 7.11 32.67
C ALA A 406 -27.12 6.79 31.27
N ALA A 407 -28.43 6.81 31.10
CA ALA A 407 -29.04 6.79 29.78
C ALA A 407 -28.62 8.05 28.99
N PRO A 408 -28.16 7.93 27.70
CA PRO A 408 -27.78 9.09 26.92
C PRO A 408 -29.03 10.02 26.79
N ALA A 409 -28.85 11.28 27.18
CA ALA A 409 -29.87 12.31 27.04
C ALA A 409 -30.46 12.28 25.64
N ARG A 410 -31.77 12.01 25.50
CA ARG A 410 -32.48 12.03 24.22
C ARG A 410 -32.25 13.38 23.57
N ARG A 411 -31.65 13.38 22.38
CA ARG A 411 -31.56 14.59 21.54
C ARG A 411 -32.97 15.14 21.34
N PRO A 412 -33.22 16.42 21.60
CA PRO A 412 -34.53 17.00 21.34
C PRO A 412 -34.83 16.93 19.83
N ALA A 413 -36.07 16.53 19.52
CA ALA A 413 -36.56 16.46 18.15
C ALA A 413 -36.50 17.84 17.48
N PRO A 414 -36.13 17.93 16.18
CA PRO A 414 -36.13 19.21 15.48
C PRO A 414 -37.56 19.77 15.43
N ARG A 415 -37.74 20.99 15.92
CA ARG A 415 -39.00 21.76 15.79
C ARG A 415 -39.28 21.98 14.32
N ARG A 416 -40.37 21.43 13.81
CA ARG A 416 -40.92 21.76 12.49
C ARG A 416 -41.31 23.22 12.46
N ARG A 417 -40.81 23.97 11.48
CA ARG A 417 -41.40 25.22 10.98
C ARG A 417 -41.81 25.01 9.54
#